data_fcad95ddc840247269d79a9e6735b23f
#
_entry.id   fcad95ddc840247269d79a9e6735b23f
#
_cell.length_a   1.000
_cell.length_b   1.000
_cell.length_c   1.000
_cell.angle_alpha   90.00
_cell.angle_beta   90.00
_cell.angle_gamma   90.00
#
_symmetry.space_group_name_H-M   'P 1'
#
loop_
_entity.id
_entity.type
_entity.pdbx_description
1 polymer ?
#
loop_
_entity_poly.entity_id
_entity_poly.type
_entity_poly.pdbx_seq_one_letter_code
_entity_poly.pdbx_strand_id
1 'polypeptide(L)'
;MVASYFSGLLSTACEIEVLQIEEQRYYEYSNALPDQLLIGLINMKPENHNYSEAAITMSMPMSIGYYFIDRVLGGPGTEYSLTRDYTDIELAILNNILGKASQRYAEAWQTHLPSQVMFRGIETNTRLMQVFAPEDVVVLVILNIKLNNRLDGTISLCIPASFLEDVIGVFNIRFVHAPKRQDPVREKAKRQVILETVAESEMEIKAIFDQFSMPLQEIIQLRPDDVIPLN
;
A
#
# COMPACT_ATOMS: atom_id res chain seq x y z
N MET A 1 3.83 -5.52 -18.57
CA MET A 1 3.70 -6.97 -18.24
C MET A 1 2.24 -7.35 -17.98
N VAL A 2 1.54 -6.83 -16.96
CA VAL A 2 0.13 -7.17 -16.67
C VAL A 2 -0.81 -6.77 -17.82
N ALA A 3 -0.68 -5.57 -18.37
CA ALA A 3 -1.48 -5.12 -19.52
C ALA A 3 -1.30 -6.03 -20.74
N SER A 4 -0.04 -6.43 -21.04
CA SER A 4 0.24 -7.35 -22.14
C SER A 4 -0.35 -8.74 -21.91
N TYR A 5 -0.36 -9.21 -20.65
CA TYR A 5 -1.03 -10.45 -20.29
C TYR A 5 -2.54 -10.37 -20.56
N PHE A 6 -3.21 -9.31 -20.09
CA PHE A 6 -4.63 -9.13 -20.35
C PHE A 6 -4.92 -8.96 -21.84
N SER A 7 -4.08 -8.21 -22.58
CA SER A 7 -4.25 -8.08 -24.04
C SER A 7 -4.19 -9.44 -24.76
N GLY A 8 -3.25 -10.30 -24.39
CA GLY A 8 -3.11 -11.63 -24.97
C GLY A 8 -4.27 -12.56 -24.57
N LEU A 9 -4.65 -12.57 -23.28
CA LEU A 9 -5.70 -13.44 -22.76
C LEU A 9 -7.08 -13.09 -23.34
N LEU A 10 -7.38 -11.80 -23.38
CA LEU A 10 -8.68 -11.30 -23.80
C LEU A 10 -8.80 -11.09 -25.33
N SER A 11 -7.69 -11.27 -26.06
CA SER A 11 -7.59 -10.97 -27.48
C SER A 11 -8.11 -9.58 -27.82
N THR A 12 -7.72 -8.60 -26.99
CA THR A 12 -8.20 -7.21 -27.09
C THR A 12 -7.12 -6.25 -26.60
N ALA A 13 -7.10 -5.03 -27.11
CA ALA A 13 -6.19 -4.01 -26.60
C ALA A 13 -6.52 -3.70 -25.14
N CYS A 14 -5.52 -3.81 -24.27
CA CYS A 14 -5.62 -3.46 -22.85
C CYS A 14 -4.52 -2.47 -22.52
N GLU A 15 -4.91 -1.30 -22.07
CA GLU A 15 -4.02 -0.25 -21.56
C GLU A 15 -4.24 -0.08 -20.07
N ILE A 16 -3.15 0.03 -19.31
CA ILE A 16 -3.19 0.28 -17.88
C ILE A 16 -2.27 1.46 -17.60
N GLU A 17 -2.83 2.50 -17.02
CA GLU A 17 -2.12 3.73 -16.66
C GLU A 17 -2.27 4.02 -15.18
N VAL A 18 -1.22 4.51 -14.53
CA VAL A 18 -1.29 4.98 -13.14
C VAL A 18 -1.97 6.34 -13.14
N LEU A 19 -3.11 6.45 -12.45
CA LEU A 19 -3.81 7.72 -12.26
C LEU A 19 -3.29 8.46 -11.04
N GLN A 20 -3.16 7.76 -9.91
CA GLN A 20 -2.88 8.37 -8.63
C GLN A 20 -2.23 7.38 -7.69
N ILE A 21 -1.44 7.88 -6.76
CA ILE A 21 -0.89 7.12 -5.64
C ILE A 21 -1.19 7.92 -4.39
N GLU A 22 -1.85 7.29 -3.42
CA GLU A 22 -2.27 7.90 -2.17
C GLU A 22 -1.82 7.05 -0.99
N GLU A 23 -1.50 7.71 0.11
CA GLU A 23 -1.26 7.09 1.40
C GLU A 23 -2.40 7.48 2.34
N GLN A 24 -3.05 6.49 2.95
CA GLN A 24 -4.14 6.74 3.90
C GLN A 24 -4.28 5.58 4.87
N ARG A 25 -5.13 5.74 5.88
CA ARG A 25 -5.48 4.66 6.80
C ARG A 25 -6.45 3.68 6.14
N TYR A 26 -6.30 2.39 6.46
CA TYR A 26 -7.12 1.35 5.85
C TYR A 26 -8.62 1.55 6.09
N TYR A 27 -9.03 2.03 7.28
CA TYR A 27 -10.45 2.30 7.56
C TYR A 27 -11.05 3.35 6.62
N GLU A 28 -10.28 4.36 6.20
CA GLU A 28 -10.75 5.40 5.26
C GLU A 28 -11.01 4.78 3.89
N TYR A 29 -10.06 3.97 3.43
CA TYR A 29 -10.21 3.24 2.17
C TYR A 29 -11.37 2.25 2.21
N SER A 30 -11.45 1.38 3.22
CA SER A 30 -12.46 0.34 3.30
C SER A 30 -13.88 0.90 3.40
N ASN A 31 -14.07 2.03 4.08
CA ASN A 31 -15.35 2.70 4.19
C ASN A 31 -15.78 3.42 2.88
N ALA A 32 -14.82 3.77 2.03
CA ALA A 32 -15.10 4.40 0.74
C ALA A 32 -15.45 3.39 -0.37
N LEU A 33 -15.18 2.09 -0.14
CA LEU A 33 -15.46 1.05 -1.13
C LEU A 33 -16.96 0.77 -1.26
N PRO A 34 -17.45 0.50 -2.46
CA PRO A 34 -18.80 -0.05 -2.65
C PRO A 34 -18.91 -1.43 -2.00
N ASP A 35 -20.14 -1.84 -1.64
CA ASP A 35 -20.40 -3.12 -0.97
C ASP A 35 -19.92 -4.34 -1.77
N GLN A 36 -19.94 -4.23 -3.10
CA GLN A 36 -19.56 -5.31 -4.02
C GLN A 36 -18.44 -4.85 -4.97
N LEU A 37 -17.33 -5.53 -4.91
CA LEU A 37 -16.18 -5.40 -5.81
C LEU A 37 -15.60 -6.77 -6.12
N LEU A 38 -14.88 -6.87 -7.21
CA LEU A 38 -14.02 -8.02 -7.46
C LEU A 38 -12.66 -7.73 -6.81
N ILE A 39 -12.32 -8.47 -5.75
CA ILE A 39 -11.09 -8.25 -4.98
C ILE A 39 -10.24 -9.51 -5.04
N GLY A 40 -9.07 -9.40 -5.65
CA GLY A 40 -8.04 -10.44 -5.64
C GLY A 40 -7.13 -10.28 -4.42
N LEU A 41 -6.96 -11.35 -3.66
CA LEU A 41 -6.09 -11.41 -2.48
C LEU A 41 -4.74 -12.02 -2.87
N ILE A 42 -3.67 -11.29 -2.64
CA ILE A 42 -2.31 -11.64 -3.02
C ILE A 42 -1.44 -11.64 -1.77
N ASN A 43 -0.62 -12.65 -1.59
CA ASN A 43 0.44 -12.64 -0.59
C ASN A 43 1.79 -12.60 -1.29
N MET A 44 2.61 -11.62 -0.95
CA MET A 44 3.95 -11.43 -1.47
C MET A 44 4.98 -11.72 -0.38
N LYS A 45 5.85 -12.70 -0.64
CA LYS A 45 6.91 -13.13 0.27
C LYS A 45 8.27 -12.90 -0.38
N PRO A 46 9.03 -11.90 0.06
CA PRO A 46 10.40 -11.71 -0.40
C PRO A 46 11.27 -12.95 -0.09
N GLU A 47 12.17 -13.30 -1.00
CA GLU A 47 13.13 -14.40 -0.77
C GLU A 47 14.16 -14.03 0.31
N ASN A 48 14.46 -12.76 0.43
CA ASN A 48 15.30 -12.26 1.50
C ASN A 48 14.48 -12.11 2.77
N HIS A 49 14.75 -12.96 3.76
CA HIS A 49 14.07 -13.02 5.06
C HIS A 49 14.21 -11.75 5.93
N ASN A 50 15.03 -10.80 5.52
CA ASN A 50 15.12 -9.50 6.21
C ASN A 50 13.90 -8.60 5.92
N TYR A 51 13.07 -8.95 4.95
CA TYR A 51 11.86 -8.22 4.58
C TYR A 51 10.62 -8.99 5.01
N SER A 52 9.62 -8.26 5.48
CA SER A 52 8.35 -8.85 5.91
C SER A 52 7.52 -9.34 4.72
N GLU A 53 6.66 -10.34 4.97
CA GLU A 53 5.62 -10.72 4.01
C GLU A 53 4.56 -9.62 3.96
N ALA A 54 3.96 -9.42 2.78
CA ALA A 54 2.88 -8.46 2.60
C ALA A 54 1.63 -9.09 1.99
N ALA A 55 0.49 -8.82 2.59
CA ALA A 55 -0.79 -8.99 1.91
C ALA A 55 -1.00 -7.77 0.99
N ILE A 56 -1.45 -8.02 -0.23
CA ILE A 56 -1.77 -7.00 -1.23
C ILE A 56 -3.16 -7.31 -1.75
N THR A 57 -4.01 -6.31 -1.90
CA THR A 57 -5.31 -6.50 -2.54
C THR A 57 -5.36 -5.77 -3.87
N MET A 58 -5.99 -6.41 -4.85
CA MET A 58 -6.29 -5.83 -6.15
C MET A 58 -7.80 -5.77 -6.29
N SER A 59 -8.39 -4.58 -6.27
CA SER A 59 -9.83 -4.39 -6.37
C SER A 59 -10.22 -3.70 -7.67
N MET A 60 -11.35 -4.13 -8.22
CA MET A 60 -11.92 -3.60 -9.45
C MET A 60 -13.44 -3.76 -9.46
N PRO A 61 -14.18 -2.94 -10.25
CA PRO A 61 -15.61 -3.10 -10.41
C PRO A 61 -15.99 -4.49 -10.94
N MET A 62 -17.17 -5.00 -10.51
CA MET A 62 -17.72 -6.27 -10.96
C MET A 62 -17.84 -6.34 -12.49
N SER A 63 -18.15 -5.22 -13.15
CA SER A 63 -18.28 -5.12 -14.61
C SER A 63 -17.02 -5.53 -15.37
N ILE A 64 -15.83 -5.21 -14.82
CA ILE A 64 -14.55 -5.63 -15.41
C ILE A 64 -14.40 -7.15 -15.36
N GLY A 65 -14.78 -7.77 -14.24
CA GLY A 65 -14.74 -9.22 -14.12
C GLY A 65 -15.70 -9.90 -15.11
N TYR A 66 -16.94 -9.41 -15.27
CA TYR A 66 -17.85 -9.95 -16.28
C TYR A 66 -17.31 -9.77 -17.70
N TYR A 67 -16.70 -8.63 -18.00
CA TYR A 67 -16.01 -8.44 -19.29
C TYR A 67 -14.90 -9.47 -19.50
N PHE A 68 -14.10 -9.76 -18.49
CA PHE A 68 -13.04 -10.77 -18.57
C PHE A 68 -13.63 -12.15 -18.87
N ILE A 69 -14.69 -12.55 -18.18
CA ILE A 69 -15.36 -13.83 -18.40
C ILE A 69 -15.89 -13.92 -19.84
N ASP A 70 -16.62 -12.90 -20.29
CA ASP A 70 -17.19 -12.87 -21.63
C ASP A 70 -16.09 -13.02 -22.69
N ARG A 71 -15.00 -12.25 -22.59
CA ARG A 71 -13.89 -12.32 -23.54
C ARG A 71 -13.19 -13.65 -23.55
N VAL A 72 -12.96 -14.25 -22.39
CA VAL A 72 -12.29 -15.56 -22.27
C VAL A 72 -13.16 -16.68 -22.85
N LEU A 73 -14.47 -16.55 -22.74
CA LEU A 73 -15.43 -17.49 -23.35
C LEU A 73 -15.69 -17.22 -24.83
N GLY A 74 -15.05 -16.23 -25.44
CA GLY A 74 -15.16 -15.91 -26.87
C GLY A 74 -16.28 -14.93 -27.21
N GLY A 75 -16.87 -14.30 -26.21
CA GLY A 75 -17.89 -13.27 -26.40
C GLY A 75 -17.33 -11.95 -26.96
N PRO A 76 -18.22 -11.01 -27.37
CA PRO A 76 -17.86 -9.76 -28.04
C PRO A 76 -17.20 -8.72 -27.12
N GLY A 77 -17.22 -8.91 -25.79
CA GLY A 77 -16.73 -7.93 -24.83
C GLY A 77 -17.65 -6.71 -24.75
N THR A 78 -18.90 -6.95 -24.42
CA THR A 78 -19.85 -5.87 -24.12
C THR A 78 -19.80 -5.52 -22.65
N GLU A 79 -20.13 -4.28 -22.32
CA GLU A 79 -20.31 -3.87 -20.93
C GLU A 79 -21.58 -4.50 -20.37
N TYR A 80 -21.42 -5.28 -19.31
CA TYR A 80 -22.54 -5.88 -18.59
C TYR A 80 -22.75 -5.15 -17.27
N SER A 81 -23.93 -4.60 -17.08
CA SER A 81 -24.39 -4.10 -15.79
C SER A 81 -25.25 -5.17 -15.13
N LEU A 82 -24.63 -6.21 -14.61
CA LEU A 82 -25.33 -7.25 -13.85
C LEU A 82 -25.38 -6.85 -12.37
N THR A 83 -26.58 -6.99 -11.79
CA THR A 83 -26.85 -6.67 -10.37
C THR A 83 -26.83 -7.91 -9.48
N ARG A 84 -26.25 -9.00 -9.94
CA ARG A 84 -26.09 -10.26 -9.20
C ARG A 84 -24.65 -10.54 -8.85
N ASP A 85 -24.47 -11.42 -7.90
CA ASP A 85 -23.16 -11.97 -7.57
C ASP A 85 -22.66 -12.92 -8.67
N TYR A 86 -21.34 -13.14 -8.68
CA TYR A 86 -20.75 -14.18 -9.52
C TYR A 86 -21.19 -15.57 -9.08
N THR A 87 -21.41 -16.44 -10.03
CA THR A 87 -21.58 -17.88 -9.79
C THR A 87 -20.25 -18.55 -9.49
N ASP A 88 -20.26 -19.76 -8.90
CA ASP A 88 -19.04 -20.51 -8.60
C ASP A 88 -18.18 -20.77 -9.85
N ILE A 89 -18.82 -20.97 -11.01
CA ILE A 89 -18.11 -21.17 -12.28
C ILE A 89 -17.40 -19.87 -12.71
N GLU A 90 -18.09 -18.74 -12.61
CA GLU A 90 -17.53 -17.42 -12.93
C GLU A 90 -16.35 -17.09 -11.98
N LEU A 91 -16.50 -17.37 -10.69
CA LEU A 91 -15.41 -17.21 -9.71
C LEU A 91 -14.22 -18.11 -10.03
N ALA A 92 -14.44 -19.36 -10.46
CA ALA A 92 -13.36 -20.26 -10.86
C ALA A 92 -12.58 -19.72 -12.08
N ILE A 93 -13.28 -19.15 -13.06
CA ILE A 93 -12.66 -18.51 -14.22
C ILE A 93 -11.83 -17.30 -13.78
N LEU A 94 -12.42 -16.41 -12.96
CA LEU A 94 -11.75 -15.21 -12.45
C LEU A 94 -10.54 -15.57 -11.57
N ASN A 95 -10.63 -16.60 -10.73
CA ASN A 95 -9.50 -17.10 -9.95
C ASN A 95 -8.30 -17.48 -10.85
N ASN A 96 -8.55 -18.13 -11.96
CA ASN A 96 -7.50 -18.47 -12.92
C ASN A 96 -6.90 -17.22 -13.57
N ILE A 97 -7.75 -16.26 -13.98
CA ILE A 97 -7.32 -15.01 -14.61
C ILE A 97 -6.47 -14.18 -13.66
N LEU A 98 -6.98 -13.91 -12.46
CA LEU A 98 -6.30 -13.07 -11.47
C LEU A 98 -5.08 -13.77 -10.87
N GLY A 99 -5.13 -15.10 -10.71
CA GLY A 99 -3.98 -15.87 -10.28
C GLY A 99 -2.80 -15.76 -11.24
N LYS A 100 -3.04 -15.82 -12.55
CA LYS A 100 -2.00 -15.60 -13.55
C LYS A 100 -1.57 -14.13 -13.63
N ALA A 101 -2.50 -13.18 -13.45
CA ALA A 101 -2.17 -11.76 -13.39
C ALA A 101 -1.24 -11.45 -12.20
N SER A 102 -1.48 -12.08 -11.04
CA SER A 102 -0.62 -11.92 -9.86
C SER A 102 0.79 -12.48 -10.08
N GLN A 103 0.94 -13.57 -10.85
CA GLN A 103 2.26 -14.07 -11.25
C GLN A 103 3.00 -13.07 -12.15
N ARG A 104 2.30 -12.40 -13.09
CA ARG A 104 2.89 -11.35 -13.93
C ARG A 104 3.26 -10.11 -13.11
N TYR A 105 2.50 -9.83 -12.07
CA TYR A 105 2.85 -8.80 -11.10
C TYR A 105 4.15 -9.17 -10.36
N ALA A 106 4.28 -10.42 -9.91
CA ALA A 106 5.50 -10.93 -9.28
C ALA A 106 6.74 -10.78 -10.17
N GLU A 107 6.61 -11.12 -11.45
CA GLU A 107 7.71 -11.00 -12.43
C GLU A 107 8.23 -9.55 -12.54
N ALA A 108 7.37 -8.56 -12.35
CA ALA A 108 7.77 -7.15 -12.34
C ALA A 108 8.68 -6.80 -11.14
N TRP A 109 8.52 -7.49 -10.02
CA TRP A 109 9.33 -7.29 -8.81
C TRP A 109 10.64 -8.07 -8.83
N GLN A 110 10.73 -9.18 -9.59
CA GLN A 110 11.88 -10.10 -9.58
C GLN A 110 13.22 -9.39 -9.83
N THR A 111 13.24 -8.34 -10.63
CA THR A 111 14.48 -7.61 -10.94
C THR A 111 15.02 -6.82 -9.76
N HIS A 112 14.13 -6.37 -8.86
CA HIS A 112 14.47 -5.48 -7.74
C HIS A 112 14.38 -6.20 -6.39
N LEU A 113 13.31 -6.94 -6.19
CA LEU A 113 13.02 -7.69 -4.99
C LEU A 113 12.52 -9.08 -5.38
N PRO A 114 13.41 -10.08 -5.56
CA PRO A 114 13.00 -11.45 -5.79
C PRO A 114 12.01 -11.89 -4.73
N SER A 115 10.80 -12.28 -5.16
CA SER A 115 9.70 -12.58 -4.26
C SER A 115 8.84 -13.71 -4.81
N GLN A 116 8.36 -14.57 -3.91
CA GLN A 116 7.29 -15.52 -4.21
C GLN A 116 5.96 -14.82 -4.03
N VAL A 117 5.09 -14.96 -5.02
CA VAL A 117 3.73 -14.40 -4.96
C VAL A 117 2.72 -15.53 -5.00
N MET A 118 1.86 -15.54 -4.00
CA MET A 118 0.77 -16.51 -3.88
C MET A 118 -0.56 -15.78 -4.00
N PHE A 119 -1.35 -16.15 -4.99
CA PHE A 119 -2.74 -15.75 -5.09
C PHE A 119 -3.58 -16.56 -4.11
N ARG A 120 -4.27 -15.89 -3.19
CA ARG A 120 -5.04 -16.52 -2.12
C ARG A 120 -6.48 -16.82 -2.53
N GLY A 121 -7.03 -16.04 -3.44
CA GLY A 121 -8.40 -16.17 -3.91
C GLY A 121 -9.06 -14.85 -4.18
N ILE A 122 -10.36 -14.92 -4.36
CA ILE A 122 -11.23 -13.76 -4.63
C ILE A 122 -12.19 -13.56 -3.46
N GLU A 123 -12.40 -12.30 -3.10
CA GLU A 123 -13.48 -11.84 -2.25
C GLU A 123 -14.36 -10.86 -3.07
N THR A 124 -15.66 -10.90 -2.86
CA THR A 124 -16.62 -10.03 -3.57
C THR A 124 -17.36 -9.08 -2.64
N ASN A 125 -17.34 -9.36 -1.35
CA ASN A 125 -17.98 -8.54 -0.32
C ASN A 125 -16.91 -7.73 0.45
N THR A 126 -16.89 -6.42 0.25
CA THR A 126 -15.91 -5.55 0.89
C THR A 126 -16.02 -5.51 2.40
N ARG A 127 -17.20 -5.75 2.96
CA ARG A 127 -17.44 -5.76 4.43
C ARG A 127 -16.83 -6.98 5.11
N LEU A 128 -16.62 -8.06 4.39
CA LEU A 128 -15.99 -9.28 4.91
C LEU A 128 -14.46 -9.24 4.81
N MET A 129 -13.93 -8.24 4.13
CA MET A 129 -12.49 -8.11 3.90
C MET A 129 -11.77 -7.58 5.15
N GLN A 130 -11.12 -8.49 5.88
CA GLN A 130 -10.28 -8.18 7.05
C GLN A 130 -8.81 -8.51 6.76
N VAL A 131 -8.24 -7.86 5.75
CA VAL A 131 -6.86 -8.10 5.34
C VAL A 131 -5.88 -7.29 6.16
N PHE A 132 -6.27 -6.08 6.56
CA PHE A 132 -5.48 -5.14 7.34
C PHE A 132 -6.24 -4.70 8.59
N ALA A 133 -5.50 -4.25 9.62
CA ALA A 133 -6.13 -3.60 10.75
C ALA A 133 -6.67 -2.20 10.33
N PRO A 134 -7.76 -1.71 10.93
CA PRO A 134 -8.35 -0.42 10.57
C PRO A 134 -7.36 0.75 10.62
N GLU A 135 -6.41 0.70 11.55
CA GLU A 135 -5.41 1.75 11.77
C GLU A 135 -4.15 1.61 10.91
N ASP A 136 -4.01 0.49 10.17
CA ASP A 136 -2.86 0.29 9.31
C ASP A 136 -2.81 1.36 8.23
N VAL A 137 -1.60 1.87 8.00
CA VAL A 137 -1.34 2.78 6.88
C VAL A 137 -1.12 1.96 5.63
N VAL A 138 -1.85 2.30 4.58
CA VAL A 138 -1.79 1.64 3.29
C VAL A 138 -1.52 2.62 2.16
N VAL A 139 -0.80 2.16 1.16
CA VAL A 139 -0.59 2.88 -0.08
C VAL A 139 -1.52 2.32 -1.14
N LEU A 140 -2.35 3.20 -1.69
CA LEU A 140 -3.27 2.89 -2.78
C LEU A 140 -2.65 3.34 -4.11
N VAL A 141 -2.48 2.39 -5.00
CA VAL A 141 -2.11 2.68 -6.39
C VAL A 141 -3.36 2.56 -7.24
N ILE A 142 -3.87 3.69 -7.68
CA ILE A 142 -5.08 3.78 -8.49
C ILE A 142 -4.68 3.76 -9.97
N LEU A 143 -5.19 2.76 -10.68
CA LEU A 143 -4.89 2.49 -12.07
C LEU A 143 -6.16 2.65 -12.92
N ASN A 144 -6.03 3.25 -14.08
CA ASN A 144 -7.05 3.19 -15.11
C ASN A 144 -6.78 2.01 -16.03
N ILE A 145 -7.81 1.20 -16.28
CA ILE A 145 -7.76 0.12 -17.28
C ILE A 145 -8.72 0.45 -18.43
N LYS A 146 -8.17 0.46 -19.64
CA LYS A 146 -8.95 0.64 -20.87
C LYS A 146 -8.93 -0.64 -21.68
N LEU A 147 -10.11 -1.13 -22.02
CA LEU A 147 -10.32 -2.36 -22.76
C LEU A 147 -11.00 -2.05 -24.09
N ASN A 148 -10.20 -2.08 -25.17
CA ASN A 148 -10.64 -1.87 -26.56
C ASN A 148 -11.47 -0.58 -26.78
N ASN A 149 -11.18 0.50 -26.06
CA ASN A 149 -11.96 1.76 -26.07
C ASN A 149 -13.48 1.60 -25.81
N ARG A 150 -13.88 0.46 -25.25
CA ARG A 150 -15.30 0.14 -24.96
C ARG A 150 -15.61 0.11 -23.47
N LEU A 151 -14.66 -0.37 -22.68
CA LEU A 151 -14.78 -0.40 -21.23
C LEU A 151 -13.60 0.36 -20.64
N ASP A 152 -13.93 1.34 -19.82
CA ASP A 152 -12.99 2.12 -19.03
C ASP A 152 -13.31 1.91 -17.55
N GLY A 153 -12.32 1.65 -16.74
CA GLY A 153 -12.55 1.36 -15.33
C GLY A 153 -11.33 1.57 -14.47
N THR A 154 -11.56 1.58 -13.17
CA THR A 154 -10.51 1.81 -12.18
C THR A 154 -10.18 0.52 -11.45
N ILE A 155 -8.89 0.20 -11.39
CA ILE A 155 -8.34 -0.87 -10.54
C ILE A 155 -7.56 -0.20 -9.43
N SER A 156 -7.70 -0.64 -8.19
CA SER A 156 -6.84 -0.20 -7.09
C SER A 156 -6.02 -1.34 -6.53
N LEU A 157 -4.73 -1.07 -6.31
CA LEU A 157 -3.85 -1.95 -5.53
C LEU A 157 -3.67 -1.32 -4.16
N CYS A 158 -3.97 -2.08 -3.11
CA CYS A 158 -3.76 -1.66 -1.74
C CYS A 158 -2.57 -2.45 -1.17
N ILE A 159 -1.54 -1.74 -0.74
CA ILE A 159 -0.25 -2.29 -0.29
C ILE A 159 0.04 -1.70 1.09
N PRO A 160 0.45 -2.50 2.10
CA PRO A 160 0.85 -1.96 3.40
C PRO A 160 2.02 -0.99 3.26
N ALA A 161 1.92 0.19 3.87
CA ALA A 161 3.01 1.18 3.85
C ALA A 161 4.28 0.63 4.51
N SER A 162 4.13 -0.11 5.61
CA SER A 162 5.24 -0.76 6.31
C SER A 162 6.07 -1.68 5.40
N PHE A 163 5.42 -2.44 4.52
CA PHE A 163 6.13 -3.26 3.54
C PHE A 163 6.93 -2.41 2.54
N LEU A 164 6.34 -1.32 2.05
CA LEU A 164 7.03 -0.42 1.11
C LEU A 164 8.21 0.30 1.78
N GLU A 165 8.08 0.70 3.05
CA GLU A 165 9.16 1.27 3.84
C GLU A 165 10.32 0.29 4.00
N ASP A 166 10.04 -0.97 4.32
CA ASP A 166 11.05 -2.02 4.45
C ASP A 166 11.83 -2.21 3.13
N VAL A 167 11.16 -2.21 2.00
CA VAL A 167 11.78 -2.52 0.70
C VAL A 167 12.31 -1.30 -0.06
N ILE A 168 11.98 -0.08 0.35
CA ILE A 168 12.39 1.15 -0.35
C ILE A 168 13.92 1.28 -0.47
N GLY A 169 14.66 0.74 0.50
CA GLY A 169 16.11 0.69 0.49
C GLY A 169 16.68 -0.07 -0.70
N VAL A 170 16.00 -1.12 -1.18
CA VAL A 170 16.43 -1.90 -2.36
C VAL A 170 16.40 -1.06 -3.63
N PHE A 171 15.40 -0.18 -3.73
CA PHE A 171 15.28 0.74 -4.87
C PHE A 171 16.26 1.89 -4.77
N ASN A 172 16.49 2.43 -3.57
CA ASN A 172 17.41 3.55 -3.34
C ASN A 172 18.86 3.19 -3.66
N ILE A 173 19.30 1.95 -3.41
CA ILE A 173 20.67 1.51 -3.74
C ILE A 173 20.95 1.63 -5.25
N ARG A 174 19.98 1.38 -6.11
CA ARG A 174 20.14 1.53 -7.56
C ARG A 174 20.05 2.98 -8.04
N PHE A 175 19.26 3.82 -7.37
CA PHE A 175 19.20 5.26 -7.66
C PHE A 175 20.44 6.02 -7.18
N VAL A 176 21.13 5.52 -6.15
CA VAL A 176 22.42 6.08 -5.68
C VAL A 176 23.55 5.81 -6.69
N HIS A 177 23.43 4.77 -7.53
CA HIS A 177 24.40 4.49 -8.59
C HIS A 177 24.09 5.18 -9.93
N ALA A 178 22.92 5.77 -10.11
CA ALA A 178 22.74 6.79 -11.14
C ALA A 178 23.54 8.01 -10.66
N PRO A 179 24.49 8.54 -11.46
CA PRO A 179 25.27 9.69 -11.05
C PRO A 179 24.29 10.87 -10.84
N LYS A 180 23.85 11.05 -9.60
CA LYS A 180 23.30 12.35 -9.20
C LYS A 180 24.40 13.34 -9.55
N ARG A 181 24.17 14.17 -10.54
CA ARG A 181 24.88 15.44 -10.61
C ARG A 181 24.57 16.17 -9.31
N GLN A 182 25.34 15.81 -8.29
CA GLN A 182 25.36 16.57 -7.05
C GLN A 182 25.95 17.90 -7.41
N ASP A 183 25.11 18.90 -7.48
CA ASP A 183 25.55 20.28 -7.48
C ASP A 183 25.95 20.57 -6.02
N PRO A 184 27.26 20.55 -5.68
CA PRO A 184 27.75 20.69 -4.31
C PRO A 184 27.37 22.04 -3.71
N VAL A 185 27.05 23.02 -4.55
CA VAL A 185 26.60 24.36 -4.13
C VAL A 185 25.16 24.29 -3.61
N ARG A 186 24.29 23.52 -4.27
CA ARG A 186 22.87 23.37 -3.89
C ARG A 186 22.69 22.52 -2.63
N GLU A 187 23.59 21.55 -2.41
CA GLU A 187 23.54 20.69 -1.23
C GLU A 187 24.05 21.45 0.02
N LYS A 188 25.10 22.27 -0.12
CA LYS A 188 25.55 23.18 0.93
C LYS A 188 24.50 24.22 1.30
N ALA A 189 23.83 24.79 0.30
CA ALA A 189 22.76 25.76 0.53
C ALA A 189 21.56 25.12 1.27
N LYS A 190 21.13 23.90 0.88
CA LYS A 190 20.08 23.16 1.61
C LYS A 190 20.46 22.85 3.05
N ARG A 191 21.69 22.39 3.27
CA ARG A 191 22.19 22.09 4.62
C ARG A 191 22.26 23.33 5.50
N GLN A 192 22.63 24.45 4.92
CA GLN A 192 22.70 25.71 5.64
C GLN A 192 21.30 26.24 6.02
N VAL A 193 20.33 26.17 5.14
CA VAL A 193 18.92 26.50 5.43
C VAL A 193 18.34 25.59 6.54
N ILE A 194 18.62 24.30 6.50
CA ILE A 194 18.17 23.37 7.55
C ILE A 194 18.82 23.71 8.90
N LEU A 195 20.11 24.01 8.91
CA LEU A 195 20.83 24.39 10.14
C LEU A 195 20.32 25.73 10.70
N GLU A 196 20.02 26.70 9.86
CA GLU A 196 19.43 27.97 10.26
C GLU A 196 18.03 27.77 10.84
N THR A 197 17.18 26.94 10.20
CA THR A 197 15.83 26.62 10.70
C THR A 197 15.87 25.90 12.05
N VAL A 198 16.84 24.98 12.24
CA VAL A 198 17.01 24.27 13.51
C VAL A 198 17.56 25.20 14.59
N ALA A 199 18.46 26.13 14.23
CA ALA A 199 19.02 27.09 15.18
C ALA A 199 18.00 28.14 15.66
N GLU A 200 16.98 28.43 14.86
CA GLU A 200 15.88 29.34 15.22
C GLU A 200 14.73 28.62 15.98
N SER A 201 14.79 27.29 16.11
CA SER A 201 13.74 26.55 16.84
C SER A 201 13.98 26.64 18.35
N GLU A 202 12.96 27.08 19.06
CA GLU A 202 12.93 27.07 20.52
C GLU A 202 12.50 25.69 21.04
N MET A 203 13.31 25.14 21.94
CA MET A 203 12.97 23.88 22.63
C MET A 203 12.83 24.15 24.12
N GLU A 204 11.74 23.69 24.71
CA GLU A 204 11.55 23.72 26.16
C GLU A 204 12.43 22.64 26.78
N ILE A 205 13.42 23.05 27.57
CA ILE A 205 14.27 22.13 28.33
C ILE A 205 13.82 22.14 29.78
N LYS A 206 13.35 20.98 30.28
CA LYS A 206 13.03 20.77 31.67
C LYS A 206 14.11 19.90 32.32
N ALA A 207 14.83 20.45 33.29
CA ALA A 207 15.69 19.64 34.14
C ALA A 207 14.83 19.10 35.28
N ILE A 208 14.61 17.78 35.31
CA ILE A 208 13.91 17.11 36.39
C ILE A 208 14.99 16.38 37.21
N PHE A 209 15.19 16.85 38.45
CA PHE A 209 15.95 16.10 39.43
C PHE A 209 15.15 14.91 39.86
N ASP A 210 15.30 14.01 40.52
CA ASP A 210 14.55 12.80 40.82
C ASP A 210 13.12 13.04 41.34
N GLN A 211 12.24 12.03 41.22
CA GLN A 211 10.91 12.06 41.80
C GLN A 211 10.95 11.27 43.12
N PHE A 212 10.59 11.91 44.21
CA PHE A 212 10.46 11.25 45.50
C PHE A 212 9.05 11.38 46.06
N SER A 213 8.67 10.42 46.90
CA SER A 213 7.36 10.42 47.59
C SER A 213 7.54 10.76 49.04
N MET A 214 6.75 11.71 49.52
CA MET A 214 6.80 12.15 50.91
C MET A 214 5.39 12.18 51.49
N PRO A 215 5.18 11.76 52.76
CA PRO A 215 3.88 11.86 53.43
C PRO A 215 3.38 13.31 53.50
N LEU A 216 2.08 13.51 53.36
CA LEU A 216 1.49 14.86 53.37
C LEU A 216 1.78 15.61 54.65
N GLN A 217 1.89 14.90 55.79
CA GLN A 217 2.24 15.49 57.10
C GLN A 217 3.64 16.14 57.11
N GLU A 218 4.59 15.56 56.40
CA GLU A 218 5.94 16.11 56.33
C GLU A 218 6.00 17.29 55.38
N ILE A 219 5.21 17.27 54.30
CA ILE A 219 5.11 18.41 53.34
C ILE A 219 4.59 19.68 54.06
N ILE A 220 3.62 19.54 54.95
CA ILE A 220 3.03 20.68 55.69
C ILE A 220 4.04 21.30 56.71
N GLN A 221 5.02 20.55 57.14
CA GLN A 221 6.05 20.98 58.13
C GLN A 221 7.31 21.56 57.50
N LEU A 222 7.45 21.52 56.13
CA LEU A 222 8.60 22.05 55.44
C LEU A 222 8.75 23.55 55.65
N ARG A 223 9.96 23.98 55.95
CA ARG A 223 10.36 25.38 56.09
C ARG A 223 11.37 25.76 55.03
N PRO A 224 11.48 27.07 54.70
CA PRO A 224 12.60 27.53 53.87
C PRO A 224 13.92 27.08 54.53
N ASP A 225 14.87 26.57 53.70
CA ASP A 225 16.17 26.02 54.05
C ASP A 225 16.17 24.55 54.54
N ASP A 226 15.05 23.85 54.55
CA ASP A 226 15.02 22.41 54.84
C ASP A 226 15.69 21.63 53.65
N VAL A 227 16.51 20.64 53.96
CA VAL A 227 17.17 19.79 52.99
C VAL A 227 16.39 18.51 52.80
N ILE A 228 15.93 18.28 51.57
CA ILE A 228 15.24 17.06 51.20
C ILE A 228 16.22 16.10 50.54
N PRO A 229 16.49 14.93 51.16
CA PRO A 229 17.38 13.95 50.52
C PRO A 229 16.71 13.32 49.30
N LEU A 230 17.38 13.34 48.15
CA LEU A 230 16.99 12.60 46.95
C LEU A 230 17.65 11.23 47.05
N ASN A 231 16.85 10.17 46.87
CA ASN A 231 17.37 8.79 46.95
C ASN A 231 18.03 8.38 45.63
#